data_a7513e6993488a0efc52c673bfacc38c
#
_entry.id   a7513e6993488a0efc52c673bfacc38c
#
_cell.length_a   1.000
_cell.length_b   1.000
_cell.length_c   1.000
_cell.angle_alpha   90.00
_cell.angle_beta   90.00
_cell.angle_gamma   90.00
#
_symmetry.space_group_name_H-M   'P 1'
#
loop_
_entity.id
_entity.type
_entity.pdbx_description
1 polymer ?
#
loop_
_entity_poly.entity_id
_entity_poly.type
_entity_poly.pdbx_seq_one_letter_code
_entity_poly.pdbx_strand_id
1 'polypeptide(L)'
;RNAKTPRRYFLGIIPRGRVSSAYGYAQALDGTWDDYRKKTGRRWAQRSDIGDAADFIGWYMTKSKKRNGIALSDARNQYLAYHEGHTGYSRGTHLRKSWLISVADKVSRRSDKYRAQLRTCPV
;
A
#
# COMPACT_ATOMS: atom_id res chain seq x y z
N ARG A 1 4.87 1.03 19.15
CA ARG A 1 3.67 0.41 19.65
C ARG A 1 3.01 -0.41 18.55
N ASN A 2 2.44 -1.43 18.99
CA ASN A 2 1.72 -2.34 18.14
C ASN A 2 0.54 -1.66 17.45
N ALA A 3 0.38 -1.89 16.16
CA ALA A 3 -0.65 -1.26 15.37
C ALA A 3 -1.91 -2.11 15.23
N LYS A 4 -2.02 -3.19 15.96
CA LYS A 4 -3.21 -4.03 15.91
C LYS A 4 -4.26 -3.52 16.88
N THR A 5 -5.18 -2.74 16.38
CA THR A 5 -6.30 -2.26 17.17
C THR A 5 -7.59 -2.48 16.39
N PRO A 6 -8.74 -2.53 17.06
CA PRO A 6 -10.00 -2.76 16.36
C PRO A 6 -10.32 -1.68 15.35
N ARG A 7 -9.97 -0.45 15.63
CA ARG A 7 -10.29 0.65 14.76
C ARG A 7 -9.00 1.25 14.24
N ARG A 8 -8.80 1.16 12.96
CA ARG A 8 -7.56 1.53 12.35
C ARG A 8 -7.79 2.38 11.12
N TYR A 9 -6.75 3.12 10.75
CA TYR A 9 -6.73 3.85 9.49
C TYR A 9 -5.63 3.27 8.62
N PHE A 10 -5.97 2.86 7.42
CA PHE A 10 -5.00 2.36 6.47
C PHE A 10 -4.18 3.53 5.96
N LEU A 11 -2.86 3.52 6.21
CA LEU A 11 -1.96 4.63 5.87
C LEU A 11 -2.46 5.95 6.42
N GLY A 12 -3.20 5.92 7.53
CA GLY A 12 -3.71 7.12 8.16
C GLY A 12 -4.83 7.81 7.42
N ILE A 13 -5.41 7.19 6.41
CA ILE A 13 -6.43 7.81 5.55
C ILE A 13 -7.78 7.13 5.67
N ILE A 14 -7.81 5.81 5.68
CA ILE A 14 -9.05 5.04 5.61
C ILE A 14 -9.30 4.32 6.93
N PRO A 15 -10.46 4.53 7.56
CA PRO A 15 -10.79 3.78 8.76
C PRO A 15 -11.04 2.33 8.42
N ARG A 16 -10.53 1.44 9.24
CA ARG A 16 -10.75 0.03 9.09
C ARG A 16 -11.64 -0.41 10.24
N GLY A 17 -12.82 -0.86 9.92
CA GLY A 17 -13.85 -1.09 10.90
C GLY A 17 -13.68 -2.33 11.75
N ARG A 18 -12.61 -3.11 11.59
CA ARG A 18 -12.47 -4.34 12.31
C ARG A 18 -11.00 -4.70 12.50
N VAL A 19 -10.77 -5.55 13.48
CA VAL A 19 -9.44 -6.08 13.73
C VAL A 19 -9.00 -6.92 12.54
N SER A 20 -7.76 -6.75 12.14
CA SER A 20 -7.16 -7.55 11.10
C SER A 20 -5.70 -7.77 11.46
N SER A 21 -5.01 -8.57 10.68
CA SER A 21 -3.58 -8.79 10.87
C SER A 21 -2.72 -7.65 10.29
N ALA A 22 -3.34 -6.67 9.68
CA ALA A 22 -2.61 -5.51 9.16
C ALA A 22 -1.90 -4.79 10.29
N TYR A 23 -0.63 -4.48 10.10
CA TYR A 23 0.22 -4.04 11.19
C TYR A 23 1.37 -3.20 10.67
N GLY A 24 1.81 -2.25 11.50
CA GLY A 24 2.99 -1.46 11.23
C GLY A 24 2.75 -0.29 10.28
N TYR A 25 3.82 0.32 9.81
CA TYR A 25 3.75 1.53 8.98
C TYR A 25 3.03 1.31 7.66
N ALA A 26 3.22 0.14 7.03
CA ALA A 26 2.60 -0.15 5.75
C ALA A 26 1.24 -0.83 5.89
N GLN A 27 0.81 -1.14 7.10
CA GLN A 27 -0.42 -1.89 7.37
C GLN A 27 -0.46 -3.21 6.60
N ALA A 28 0.67 -3.91 6.57
CA ALA A 28 0.80 -5.16 5.85
C ALA A 28 0.16 -6.31 6.63
N LEU A 29 -0.56 -7.17 5.93
CA LEU A 29 -1.13 -8.39 6.51
C LEU A 29 -0.02 -9.42 6.76
N ASP A 30 -0.24 -10.30 7.73
CA ASP A 30 0.74 -11.30 8.13
C ASP A 30 1.23 -12.13 6.93
N GLY A 31 0.30 -12.65 6.14
CA GLY A 31 0.66 -13.51 5.03
C GLY A 31 1.45 -12.80 3.95
N THR A 32 1.06 -11.56 3.65
CA THR A 32 1.77 -10.78 2.64
C THR A 32 3.16 -10.41 3.10
N TRP A 33 3.31 -10.06 4.38
CA TRP A 33 4.61 -9.74 4.95
C TRP A 33 5.53 -10.97 4.97
N ASP A 34 4.99 -12.13 5.31
CA ASP A 34 5.77 -13.37 5.29
C ASP A 34 6.23 -13.71 3.88
N ASP A 35 5.36 -13.50 2.89
CA ASP A 35 5.72 -13.73 1.50
C ASP A 35 6.86 -12.80 1.07
N TYR A 36 6.79 -11.53 1.47
CA TYR A 36 7.84 -10.57 1.21
C TYR A 36 9.18 -11.03 1.81
N ARG A 37 9.16 -11.43 3.08
CA ARG A 37 10.40 -11.87 3.74
C ARG A 37 11.00 -13.07 3.05
N LYS A 38 10.17 -14.02 2.65
CA LYS A 38 10.64 -15.23 1.98
C LYS A 38 11.22 -14.93 0.60
N LYS A 39 10.53 -14.12 -0.17
CA LYS A 39 10.93 -13.87 -1.56
C LYS A 39 12.11 -12.92 -1.68
N THR A 40 12.31 -12.05 -0.72
CA THR A 40 13.44 -11.13 -0.74
C THR A 40 14.62 -11.59 0.10
N GLY A 41 14.44 -12.65 0.91
CA GLY A 41 15.46 -13.10 1.84
C GLY A 41 15.61 -12.22 3.06
N ARG A 42 14.76 -11.24 3.24
CA ARG A 42 14.84 -10.31 4.37
C ARG A 42 14.10 -10.86 5.58
N ARG A 43 14.66 -11.91 6.15
CA ARG A 43 13.99 -12.67 7.21
C ARG A 43 13.75 -11.89 8.50
N TRP A 44 14.58 -10.90 8.77
CA TRP A 44 14.48 -10.10 9.99
C TRP A 44 13.74 -8.80 9.80
N ALA A 45 13.18 -8.57 8.62
CA ALA A 45 12.42 -7.35 8.37
C ALA A 45 11.22 -7.28 9.31
N GLN A 46 10.98 -6.09 9.87
CA GLN A 46 9.91 -5.88 10.84
C GLN A 46 8.95 -4.81 10.35
N ARG A 47 7.66 -5.09 10.47
CA ARG A 47 6.62 -4.16 10.02
C ARG A 47 6.62 -2.85 10.78
N SER A 48 7.18 -2.84 11.98
CA SER A 48 7.28 -1.64 12.79
C SER A 48 8.52 -0.79 12.48
N ASP A 49 9.40 -1.26 11.61
CA ASP A 49 10.57 -0.52 11.16
C ASP A 49 10.22 0.23 9.88
N ILE A 50 10.43 1.54 9.88
CA ILE A 50 9.98 2.37 8.75
C ILE A 50 10.78 2.07 7.48
N GLY A 51 12.06 1.75 7.60
CA GLY A 51 12.87 1.38 6.44
C GLY A 51 12.41 0.08 5.81
N ASP A 52 12.12 -0.91 6.66
CA ASP A 52 11.61 -2.20 6.19
C ASP A 52 10.23 -2.05 5.56
N ALA A 53 9.39 -1.21 6.15
CA ALA A 53 8.05 -0.96 5.60
C ALA A 53 8.14 -0.28 4.23
N ALA A 54 9.05 0.67 4.08
CA ALA A 54 9.22 1.36 2.80
C ALA A 54 9.72 0.40 1.72
N ASP A 55 10.65 -0.47 2.06
CA ASP A 55 11.15 -1.49 1.12
C ASP A 55 10.03 -2.44 0.70
N PHE A 56 9.22 -2.85 1.66
CA PHE A 56 8.06 -3.69 1.38
C PHE A 56 7.09 -3.03 0.40
N ILE A 57 6.79 -1.76 0.61
CA ILE A 57 5.88 -1.04 -0.29
C ILE A 57 6.43 -1.04 -1.71
N GLY A 58 7.73 -0.76 -1.88
CA GLY A 58 8.36 -0.80 -3.20
C GLY A 58 8.29 -2.18 -3.84
N TRP A 59 8.54 -3.21 -3.05
CA TRP A 59 8.43 -4.59 -3.52
C TRP A 59 7.00 -4.91 -3.97
N TYR A 60 6.01 -4.48 -3.19
CA TYR A 60 4.61 -4.73 -3.51
C TYR A 60 4.19 -4.01 -4.79
N MET A 61 4.61 -2.76 -4.95
CA MET A 61 4.32 -1.98 -6.14
C MET A 61 4.91 -2.62 -7.40
N THR A 62 6.11 -3.16 -7.28
CA THR A 62 6.75 -3.87 -8.39
C THR A 62 5.94 -5.11 -8.76
N LYS A 63 5.42 -5.83 -7.78
CA LYS A 63 4.56 -6.98 -8.05
C LYS A 63 3.25 -6.55 -8.69
N SER A 64 2.69 -5.42 -8.29
CA SER A 64 1.47 -4.89 -8.89
C SER A 64 1.71 -4.56 -10.37
N LYS A 65 2.88 -4.04 -10.70
CA LYS A 65 3.25 -3.81 -12.09
C LYS A 65 3.29 -5.11 -12.87
N LYS A 66 3.92 -6.13 -12.31
CA LYS A 66 4.06 -7.42 -13.00
C LYS A 66 2.74 -8.17 -13.12
N ARG A 67 1.98 -8.24 -12.04
CA ARG A 67 0.77 -9.06 -12.00
C ARG A 67 -0.46 -8.37 -12.56
N ASN A 68 -0.57 -7.08 -12.34
CA ASN A 68 -1.77 -6.32 -12.70
C ASN A 68 -1.55 -5.31 -13.80
N GLY A 69 -0.32 -5.18 -14.29
CA GLY A 69 -0.02 -4.25 -15.37
C GLY A 69 -0.07 -2.79 -14.94
N ILE A 70 0.12 -2.50 -13.65
CA ILE A 70 0.01 -1.15 -13.13
C ILE A 70 1.37 -0.47 -13.16
N ALA A 71 1.47 0.66 -13.85
CA ALA A 71 2.71 1.42 -13.90
C ALA A 71 3.09 1.88 -12.49
N LEU A 72 4.39 1.94 -12.21
CA LEU A 72 4.87 2.39 -10.91
C LEU A 72 4.46 3.83 -10.62
N SER A 73 4.26 4.64 -11.65
CA SER A 73 3.84 6.02 -11.51
C SER A 73 2.33 6.19 -11.38
N ASP A 74 1.57 5.12 -11.53
CA ASP A 74 0.11 5.18 -11.44
C ASP A 74 -0.33 5.03 -9.99
N ALA A 75 -0.27 6.12 -9.24
CA ALA A 75 -0.54 6.08 -7.81
C ALA A 75 -1.95 5.63 -7.49
N ARG A 76 -2.93 6.01 -8.31
CA ARG A 76 -4.32 5.63 -8.10
C ARG A 76 -4.50 4.11 -8.10
N ASN A 77 -4.05 3.46 -9.15
CA ASN A 77 -4.23 2.03 -9.27
C ASN A 77 -3.27 1.24 -8.39
N GLN A 78 -2.08 1.77 -8.12
CA GLN A 78 -1.18 1.16 -7.14
C GLN A 78 -1.83 1.15 -5.76
N TYR A 79 -2.48 2.24 -5.38
CA TYR A 79 -3.16 2.30 -4.10
C TYR A 79 -4.33 1.30 -4.05
N LEU A 80 -5.12 1.23 -5.11
CA LEU A 80 -6.24 0.28 -5.17
C LEU A 80 -5.76 -1.16 -5.06
N ALA A 81 -4.70 -1.52 -5.78
CA ALA A 81 -4.15 -2.87 -5.72
C ALA A 81 -3.56 -3.17 -4.34
N TYR A 82 -2.96 -2.18 -3.71
CA TYR A 82 -2.41 -2.34 -2.38
C TYR A 82 -3.51 -2.60 -1.35
N HIS A 83 -4.61 -1.86 -1.47
CA HIS A 83 -5.73 -2.01 -0.55
C HIS A 83 -6.46 -3.33 -0.74
N GLU A 84 -6.74 -3.69 -1.99
CA GLU A 84 -7.56 -4.88 -2.31
C GLU A 84 -6.76 -6.17 -2.38
N GLY A 85 -5.44 -6.08 -2.49
CA GLY A 85 -4.59 -7.21 -2.81
C GLY A 85 -4.58 -7.46 -4.31
N HIS A 86 -3.58 -8.18 -4.80
CA HIS A 86 -3.44 -8.39 -6.24
C HIS A 86 -4.61 -9.15 -6.84
N THR A 87 -5.08 -10.20 -6.16
CA THR A 87 -6.20 -10.99 -6.64
C THR A 87 -7.50 -10.20 -6.59
N GLY A 88 -7.74 -9.47 -5.49
CA GLY A 88 -8.93 -8.64 -5.36
C GLY A 88 -8.98 -7.57 -6.43
N TYR A 89 -7.85 -6.93 -6.69
CA TYR A 89 -7.78 -5.91 -7.74
C TYR A 89 -8.10 -6.52 -9.10
N SER A 90 -7.52 -7.68 -9.43
CA SER A 90 -7.79 -8.36 -10.69
C SER A 90 -9.26 -8.71 -10.86
N ARG A 91 -9.93 -9.07 -9.77
CA ARG A 91 -11.35 -9.40 -9.78
C ARG A 91 -12.25 -8.17 -9.78
N GLY A 92 -11.69 -6.99 -9.63
CA GLY A 92 -12.45 -5.76 -9.64
C GLY A 92 -13.23 -5.48 -8.37
N THR A 93 -12.79 -6.02 -7.24
CA THR A 93 -13.51 -5.80 -5.97
C THR A 93 -13.58 -4.32 -5.60
N HIS A 94 -12.59 -3.52 -6.02
CA HIS A 94 -12.58 -2.08 -5.76
C HIS A 94 -13.73 -1.35 -6.48
N LEU A 95 -14.24 -1.92 -7.57
CA LEU A 95 -15.29 -1.26 -8.34
C LEU A 95 -16.60 -1.10 -7.58
N ARG A 96 -16.78 -1.88 -6.51
CA ARG A 96 -17.96 -1.79 -5.65
C ARG A 96 -17.78 -0.83 -4.51
N LYS A 97 -16.60 -0.23 -4.39
CA LYS A 97 -16.24 0.61 -3.24
C LYS A 97 -15.99 2.04 -3.71
N SER A 98 -17.05 2.77 -3.96
CA SER A 98 -16.91 4.14 -4.45
C SER A 98 -16.08 5.00 -3.48
N TRP A 99 -16.22 4.74 -2.18
CA TRP A 99 -15.43 5.46 -1.19
C TRP A 99 -13.93 5.21 -1.37
N LEU A 100 -13.57 3.98 -1.70
CA LEU A 100 -12.17 3.63 -1.92
C LEU A 100 -11.62 4.29 -3.17
N ILE A 101 -12.41 4.31 -4.24
CA ILE A 101 -12.01 4.97 -5.48
C ILE A 101 -11.82 6.47 -5.24
N SER A 102 -12.70 7.07 -4.45
CA SER A 102 -12.57 8.47 -4.09
C SER A 102 -11.28 8.75 -3.33
N VAL A 103 -10.92 7.88 -2.39
CA VAL A 103 -9.66 8.02 -1.66
C VAL A 103 -8.47 7.81 -2.61
N ALA A 104 -8.54 6.84 -3.50
CA ALA A 104 -7.47 6.60 -4.46
C ALA A 104 -7.24 7.82 -5.36
N ASP A 105 -8.30 8.50 -5.73
CA ASP A 105 -8.20 9.74 -6.51
C ASP A 105 -7.49 10.84 -5.72
N LYS A 106 -7.77 10.95 -4.43
CA LYS A 106 -7.08 11.91 -3.57
C LYS A 106 -5.59 11.57 -3.44
N VAL A 107 -5.28 10.30 -3.29
CA VAL A 107 -3.89 9.84 -3.23
C VAL A 107 -3.16 10.21 -4.51
N SER A 108 -3.82 9.99 -5.65
CA SER A 108 -3.24 10.32 -6.95
C SER A 108 -2.95 11.81 -7.09
N ARG A 109 -3.91 12.65 -6.71
CA ARG A 109 -3.73 14.11 -6.77
C ARG A 109 -2.59 14.56 -5.88
N ARG A 110 -2.49 13.98 -4.68
CA ARG A 110 -1.41 14.32 -3.76
C ARG A 110 -0.06 13.88 -4.29
N SER A 111 -0.01 12.70 -4.90
CA SER A 111 1.20 12.19 -5.54
C SER A 111 1.65 13.12 -6.67
N ASP A 112 0.72 13.57 -7.50
CA ASP A 112 1.03 14.50 -8.59
C ASP A 112 1.59 15.82 -8.06
N LYS A 113 1.00 16.31 -6.97
CA LYS A 113 1.46 17.54 -6.33
C LYS A 113 2.89 17.39 -5.83
N TYR A 114 3.19 16.29 -5.14
CA TYR A 114 4.55 16.06 -4.65
C TYR A 114 5.55 15.91 -5.80
N ARG A 115 5.15 15.25 -6.86
CA ARG A 115 6.00 15.09 -8.03
C ARG A 115 6.32 16.44 -8.66
N ALA A 116 5.33 17.32 -8.75
CA ALA A 116 5.53 18.66 -9.27
C ALA A 116 6.48 19.45 -8.37
N GLN A 117 6.32 19.36 -7.05
CA GLN A 117 7.19 20.03 -6.09
C GLN A 117 8.63 19.55 -6.22
N LEU A 118 8.84 18.25 -6.40
CA LEU A 118 10.18 17.71 -6.56
C LEU A 118 10.87 18.20 -7.83
N ARG A 119 10.10 18.41 -8.90
CA ARG A 119 10.66 18.95 -10.14
C ARG A 119 11.15 20.36 -10.02
N THR A 120 10.54 21.15 -9.14
CA THR A 120 10.92 22.54 -8.95
C THR A 120 11.90 22.74 -7.82
N CYS A 121 12.22 21.69 -7.08
CA CYS A 121 13.12 21.77 -5.94
C CYS A 121 14.54 21.48 -6.42
N PRO A 122 15.47 22.43 -6.30
CA PRO A 122 16.87 22.19 -6.67
C PRO A 122 17.47 21.19 -5.69
N VAL A 123 18.20 20.23 -6.23
CA VAL A 123 18.79 19.18 -5.42
C VAL A 123 20.30 19.22 -5.53
#